data_27e85005fe2f418a0aa14132a13d74a1
#
_entry.id   27e85005fe2f418a0aa14132a13d74a1
#
_cell.length_a   1.000
_cell.length_b   1.000
_cell.length_c   1.000
_cell.angle_alpha   90.00
_cell.angle_beta   90.00
_cell.angle_gamma   90.00
#
_symmetry.space_group_name_H-M   'P 1'
#
loop_
_entity.id
_entity.type
_entity.pdbx_description
1 polymer ?
#
loop_
_entity_poly.entity_id
_entity_poly.type
_entity_poly.pdbx_seq_one_letter_code
_entity_poly.pdbx_strand_id
1 'polypeptide(L)'
;MDGLLIVMSGFSGAGKGTLMKRLMADYDDFAFSVSMTTRAPRQGEVDGKDYFFVTKEEFEKAIAEDGFVEYAQYVGNYYGTPKAYVFEQLKKGKNVILDIEVQGAMQIKEKFPDALMLFVIPPSIEVLLKRLRARGTESEDVIMRRITQAKTECTYMDRYEYIVINDDLDTAVKEMYAMVQSAKFTVSRRREFIDTVIDELKSI
;
A
#
# COMPACT_ATOMS: atom_id res chain seq x y z
N MET A 1 -20.01 -4.68 7.60
CA MET A 1 -18.98 -4.93 6.57
C MET A 1 -17.66 -4.42 7.11
N ASP A 2 -16.64 -5.26 7.14
CA ASP A 2 -15.29 -4.85 7.49
C ASP A 2 -14.74 -3.89 6.44
N GLY A 3 -13.76 -3.08 6.83
CA GLY A 3 -13.06 -2.19 5.90
C GLY A 3 -12.31 -2.96 4.80
N LEU A 4 -11.77 -2.24 3.83
CA LEU A 4 -11.01 -2.81 2.73
C LEU A 4 -9.52 -2.75 3.02
N LEU A 5 -8.82 -3.88 2.89
CA LEU A 5 -7.36 -3.90 2.86
C LEU A 5 -6.90 -3.44 1.47
N ILE A 6 -6.09 -2.39 1.42
CA ILE A 6 -5.60 -1.76 0.18
C ILE A 6 -4.09 -1.82 0.19
N VAL A 7 -3.52 -2.39 -0.85
CA VAL A 7 -2.09 -2.34 -1.12
C VAL A 7 -1.83 -1.27 -2.17
N MET A 8 -0.97 -0.33 -1.85
CA MET A 8 -0.52 0.72 -2.75
C MET A 8 0.98 0.56 -2.98
N SER A 9 1.35 0.10 -4.16
CA SER A 9 2.74 0.07 -4.62
C SER A 9 2.95 1.06 -5.76
N GLY A 10 4.15 1.16 -6.27
CA GLY A 10 4.45 2.01 -7.42
C GLY A 10 5.86 2.59 -7.36
N PHE A 11 6.30 3.17 -8.46
CA PHE A 11 7.68 3.64 -8.61
C PHE A 11 8.08 4.63 -7.52
N SER A 12 9.31 4.50 -7.08
CA SER A 12 9.92 5.52 -6.22
C SER A 12 9.91 6.86 -6.95
N GLY A 13 9.27 7.89 -6.36
CA GLY A 13 9.07 9.18 -7.04
C GLY A 13 7.73 9.34 -7.77
N ALA A 14 6.88 8.31 -7.83
CA ALA A 14 5.55 8.40 -8.44
C ALA A 14 4.56 9.29 -7.66
N GLY A 15 4.86 9.63 -6.39
CA GLY A 15 4.04 10.54 -5.59
C GLY A 15 3.04 9.86 -4.66
N LYS A 16 3.23 8.57 -4.34
CA LYS A 16 2.37 7.80 -3.43
C LYS A 16 2.04 8.53 -2.12
N GLY A 17 3.07 9.01 -1.42
CA GLY A 17 2.89 9.71 -0.15
C GLY A 17 2.05 11.00 -0.25
N THR A 18 2.14 11.72 -1.38
CA THR A 18 1.32 12.92 -1.64
C THR A 18 -0.14 12.53 -1.91
N LEU A 19 -0.36 11.50 -2.75
CA LEU A 19 -1.70 10.94 -3.00
C LEU A 19 -2.37 10.48 -1.70
N MET A 20 -1.65 9.71 -0.90
CA MET A 20 -2.15 9.17 0.36
C MET A 20 -2.51 10.29 1.35
N LYS A 21 -1.63 11.28 1.54
CA LYS A 21 -1.90 12.42 2.41
C LYS A 21 -3.15 13.18 1.99
N ARG A 22 -3.34 13.39 0.68
CA ARG A 22 -4.50 14.10 0.15
C ARG A 22 -5.76 13.24 0.27
N LEU A 23 -5.71 11.96 -0.04
CA LEU A 23 -6.83 11.03 0.12
C LEU A 23 -7.33 11.00 1.59
N MET A 24 -6.42 10.91 2.55
CA MET A 24 -6.76 10.90 3.98
C MET A 24 -7.23 12.26 4.52
N ALA A 25 -6.91 13.36 3.83
CA ALA A 25 -7.42 14.68 4.17
C ALA A 25 -8.85 14.90 3.64
N ASP A 26 -9.17 14.33 2.47
CA ASP A 26 -10.46 14.51 1.80
C ASP A 26 -11.52 13.49 2.26
N TYR A 27 -11.09 12.31 2.77
CA TYR A 27 -11.97 11.20 3.14
C TYR A 27 -11.57 10.61 4.49
N ASP A 28 -12.51 10.49 5.41
CA ASP A 28 -12.29 10.07 6.79
C ASP A 28 -12.42 8.54 7.01
N ASP A 29 -12.80 7.79 5.98
CA ASP A 29 -12.98 6.34 6.02
C ASP A 29 -11.69 5.54 5.77
N PHE A 30 -10.53 6.20 5.77
CA PHE A 30 -9.22 5.58 5.60
C PHE A 30 -8.41 5.53 6.89
N ALA A 31 -7.49 4.55 6.95
CA ALA A 31 -6.42 4.46 7.92
C ALA A 31 -5.12 4.10 7.20
N PHE A 32 -4.01 4.68 7.62
CA PHE A 32 -2.69 4.34 7.10
C PHE A 32 -1.99 3.39 8.07
N SER A 33 -1.44 2.29 7.56
CA SER A 33 -0.62 1.40 8.38
C SER A 33 0.81 1.91 8.41
N VAL A 34 1.25 2.35 9.60
CA VAL A 34 2.65 2.68 9.83
C VAL A 34 3.46 1.38 9.89
N SER A 35 4.43 1.23 9.00
CA SER A 35 5.30 0.06 8.95
C SER A 35 6.36 0.09 10.03
N MET A 36 6.81 -1.07 10.48
CA MET A 36 7.97 -1.26 11.34
C MET A 36 9.22 -1.44 10.48
N THR A 37 10.36 -0.88 10.91
CA THR A 37 11.63 -1.03 10.19
C THR A 37 12.83 -1.07 11.13
N THR A 38 13.87 -1.80 10.72
CA THR A 38 15.17 -1.80 11.38
C THR A 38 16.14 -0.74 10.85
N ARG A 39 15.72 0.02 9.84
CA ARG A 39 16.48 1.15 9.32
C ARG A 39 16.49 2.30 10.34
N ALA A 40 17.65 2.94 10.51
CA ALA A 40 17.71 4.17 11.29
C ALA A 40 16.82 5.28 10.68
N PRO A 41 16.20 6.14 11.51
CA PRO A 41 15.39 7.25 11.02
C PRO A 41 16.24 8.23 10.18
N ARG A 42 15.64 8.78 9.13
CA ARG A 42 16.22 9.89 8.36
C ARG A 42 15.90 11.22 9.02
N GLN A 43 16.61 12.27 8.63
CA GLN A 43 16.32 13.61 9.11
C GLN A 43 14.86 14.00 8.83
N GLY A 44 14.12 14.35 9.88
CA GLY A 44 12.71 14.76 9.81
C GLY A 44 11.69 13.62 9.93
N GLU A 45 12.10 12.35 9.94
CA GLU A 45 11.21 11.24 10.21
C GLU A 45 10.93 11.11 11.71
N VAL A 46 9.69 10.80 12.06
CA VAL A 46 9.18 10.72 13.44
C VAL A 46 8.73 9.29 13.73
N ASP A 47 9.24 8.73 14.83
CA ASP A 47 8.83 7.40 15.29
C ASP A 47 7.33 7.33 15.57
N GLY A 48 6.71 6.20 15.18
CA GLY A 48 5.27 5.96 15.31
C GLY A 48 4.41 6.75 14.31
N LYS A 49 5.02 7.61 13.48
CA LYS A 49 4.31 8.39 12.44
C LYS A 49 4.75 8.01 11.03
N ASP A 50 6.05 8.04 10.77
CA ASP A 50 6.60 7.66 9.47
C ASP A 50 6.91 6.16 9.43
N TYR A 51 7.55 5.66 10.49
CA TYR A 51 7.81 4.25 10.77
C TYR A 51 7.81 4.03 12.29
N PHE A 52 7.65 2.77 12.71
CA PHE A 52 8.12 2.28 14.00
C PHE A 52 9.57 1.84 13.82
N PHE A 53 10.52 2.62 14.35
CA PHE A 53 11.95 2.31 14.25
C PHE A 53 12.35 1.38 15.41
N VAL A 54 12.72 0.15 15.07
CA VAL A 54 13.01 -0.89 16.05
C VAL A 54 14.39 -1.53 15.81
N THR A 55 14.89 -2.25 16.81
CA THR A 55 16.10 -3.06 16.64
C THR A 55 15.83 -4.29 15.79
N LYS A 56 16.89 -4.93 15.30
CA LYS A 56 16.77 -6.17 14.53
C LYS A 56 16.17 -7.29 15.39
N GLU A 57 16.57 -7.36 16.66
CA GLU A 57 16.11 -8.35 17.65
C GLU A 57 14.59 -8.20 17.91
N GLU A 58 14.10 -6.96 18.08
CA GLU A 58 12.68 -6.67 18.25
C GLU A 58 11.87 -7.05 17.01
N PHE A 59 12.42 -6.79 15.81
CA PHE A 59 11.76 -7.16 14.56
C PHE A 59 11.68 -8.68 14.39
N GLU A 60 12.78 -9.40 14.64
CA GLU A 60 12.86 -10.87 14.56
C GLU A 60 11.95 -11.54 15.60
N LYS A 61 11.82 -10.95 16.79
CA LYS A 61 10.83 -11.39 17.79
C LYS A 61 9.41 -11.25 17.25
N ALA A 62 9.08 -10.10 16.65
CA ALA A 62 7.76 -9.89 16.05
C ALA A 62 7.46 -10.87 14.91
N ILE A 63 8.48 -11.27 14.11
CA ILE A 63 8.33 -12.34 13.12
C ILE A 63 7.96 -13.67 13.80
N ALA A 64 8.68 -14.05 14.86
CA ALA A 64 8.44 -15.30 15.58
C ALA A 64 7.04 -15.37 16.22
N GLU A 65 6.48 -14.22 16.59
CA GLU A 65 5.14 -14.06 17.16
C GLU A 65 4.02 -13.91 16.11
N ASP A 66 4.32 -14.11 14.80
CA ASP A 66 3.39 -13.87 13.67
C ASP A 66 2.77 -12.46 13.70
N GLY A 67 3.57 -11.47 14.09
CA GLY A 67 3.15 -10.08 14.32
C GLY A 67 2.95 -9.25 13.07
N PHE A 68 3.26 -9.76 11.87
CA PHE A 68 3.20 -9.02 10.61
C PHE A 68 2.15 -9.58 9.63
N VAL A 69 1.49 -8.69 8.91
CA VAL A 69 0.67 -9.03 7.74
C VAL A 69 1.58 -9.48 6.59
N GLU A 70 2.65 -8.73 6.37
CA GLU A 70 3.76 -9.01 5.46
C GLU A 70 5.07 -8.43 6.04
N TYR A 71 6.18 -8.97 5.63
CA TYR A 71 7.49 -8.36 5.85
C TYR A 71 8.47 -8.74 4.74
N ALA A 72 9.46 -7.87 4.51
CA ALA A 72 10.51 -8.10 3.55
C ALA A 72 11.85 -7.51 4.04
N GLN A 73 12.95 -7.99 3.47
CA GLN A 73 14.25 -7.39 3.65
C GLN A 73 14.62 -6.58 2.41
N TYR A 74 14.95 -5.30 2.60
CA TYR A 74 15.34 -4.40 1.54
C TYR A 74 16.59 -3.61 1.93
N VAL A 75 17.63 -3.66 1.08
CA VAL A 75 18.92 -2.97 1.31
C VAL A 75 19.47 -3.20 2.73
N GLY A 76 19.45 -4.47 3.19
CA GLY A 76 19.99 -4.86 4.50
C GLY A 76 19.11 -4.56 5.72
N ASN A 77 17.97 -3.94 5.55
CA ASN A 77 17.02 -3.64 6.62
C ASN A 77 15.71 -4.41 6.44
N TYR A 78 15.06 -4.72 7.56
CA TYR A 78 13.70 -5.26 7.56
C TYR A 78 12.67 -4.13 7.48
N TYR A 79 11.57 -4.44 6.81
CA TYR A 79 10.34 -3.64 6.75
C TYR A 79 9.17 -4.58 6.89
N GLY A 80 8.16 -4.21 7.66
CA GLY A 80 6.97 -5.06 7.84
C GLY A 80 5.77 -4.28 8.36
N THR A 81 4.60 -4.78 8.03
CA THR A 81 3.31 -4.17 8.39
C THR A 81 2.75 -4.84 9.64
N PRO A 82 2.64 -4.15 10.79
CA PRO A 82 2.12 -4.73 12.02
C PRO A 82 0.68 -5.22 11.88
N LYS A 83 0.45 -6.50 12.19
CA LYS A 83 -0.85 -7.19 12.01
C LYS A 83 -1.96 -6.61 12.88
N ALA A 84 -1.67 -6.36 14.16
CA ALA A 84 -2.67 -5.95 15.14
C ALA A 84 -3.40 -4.66 14.76
N TYR A 85 -2.66 -3.63 14.35
CA TYR A 85 -3.23 -2.36 13.94
C TYR A 85 -4.11 -2.50 12.69
N VAL A 86 -3.62 -3.22 11.67
CA VAL A 86 -4.36 -3.42 10.41
C VAL A 86 -5.73 -4.04 10.68
N PHE A 87 -5.77 -5.15 11.43
CA PHE A 87 -7.03 -5.84 11.72
C PHE A 87 -7.96 -5.05 12.63
N GLU A 88 -7.40 -4.28 13.58
CA GLU A 88 -8.22 -3.39 14.41
C GLU A 88 -8.94 -2.34 13.57
N GLN A 89 -8.23 -1.68 12.63
CA GLN A 89 -8.84 -0.65 11.77
C GLN A 89 -9.85 -1.26 10.79
N LEU A 90 -9.56 -2.41 10.19
CA LEU A 90 -10.50 -3.12 9.31
C LEU A 90 -11.80 -3.45 10.04
N LYS A 91 -11.75 -3.96 11.28
CA LYS A 91 -12.93 -4.24 12.12
C LYS A 91 -13.74 -2.98 12.45
N LYS A 92 -13.09 -1.81 12.52
CA LYS A 92 -13.77 -0.51 12.68
C LYS A 92 -14.42 -0.01 11.38
N GLY A 93 -14.35 -0.77 10.28
CA GLY A 93 -14.88 -0.40 8.97
C GLY A 93 -13.99 0.58 8.19
N LYS A 94 -12.76 0.85 8.64
CA LYS A 94 -11.81 1.71 7.93
C LYS A 94 -11.14 0.96 6.78
N ASN A 95 -10.95 1.63 5.66
CA ASN A 95 -10.12 1.15 4.56
C ASN A 95 -8.65 1.36 4.93
N VAL A 96 -7.89 0.28 5.04
CA VAL A 96 -6.49 0.33 5.50
C VAL A 96 -5.55 0.30 4.32
N ILE A 97 -4.72 1.35 4.17
CA ILE A 97 -3.72 1.45 3.10
C ILE A 97 -2.37 0.99 3.61
N LEU A 98 -1.76 0.07 2.87
CA LEU A 98 -0.37 -0.36 3.02
C LEU A 98 0.44 0.25 1.86
N ASP A 99 1.39 1.16 2.14
CA ASP A 99 2.38 1.65 1.16
C ASP A 99 3.61 0.75 1.23
N ILE A 100 3.65 -0.28 0.41
CA ILE A 100 4.65 -1.35 0.46
C ILE A 100 5.26 -1.66 -0.92
N GLU A 101 6.47 -2.22 -0.89
CA GLU A 101 7.18 -2.68 -2.08
C GLU A 101 6.47 -3.88 -2.73
N VAL A 102 6.75 -4.10 -4.02
CA VAL A 102 6.10 -5.16 -4.82
C VAL A 102 6.26 -6.55 -4.21
N GLN A 103 7.38 -6.85 -3.54
CA GLN A 103 7.58 -8.14 -2.88
C GLN A 103 6.60 -8.37 -1.72
N GLY A 104 6.41 -7.35 -0.86
CA GLY A 104 5.41 -7.39 0.20
C GLY A 104 3.99 -7.45 -0.35
N ALA A 105 3.74 -6.69 -1.43
CA ALA A 105 2.45 -6.70 -2.12
C ALA A 105 2.04 -8.10 -2.62
N MET A 106 2.99 -8.86 -3.17
CA MET A 106 2.71 -10.24 -3.62
C MET A 106 2.40 -11.17 -2.45
N GLN A 107 3.05 -11.01 -1.30
CA GLN A 107 2.70 -11.77 -0.09
C GLN A 107 1.28 -11.46 0.38
N ILE A 108 0.87 -10.17 0.33
CA ILE A 108 -0.50 -9.78 0.67
C ILE A 108 -1.49 -10.40 -0.32
N LYS A 109 -1.23 -10.33 -1.61
CA LYS A 109 -2.12 -10.89 -2.64
C LYS A 109 -2.36 -12.39 -2.45
N GLU A 110 -1.31 -13.12 -2.03
CA GLU A 110 -1.41 -14.56 -1.75
C GLU A 110 -2.20 -14.85 -0.48
N LYS A 111 -1.94 -14.10 0.62
CA LYS A 111 -2.57 -14.32 1.92
C LYS A 111 -3.99 -13.73 2.02
N PHE A 112 -4.25 -12.64 1.30
CA PHE A 112 -5.49 -11.87 1.32
C PHE A 112 -5.97 -11.60 -0.11
N PRO A 113 -6.52 -12.59 -0.82
CA PRO A 113 -6.89 -12.47 -2.23
C PRO A 113 -7.95 -11.39 -2.50
N ASP A 114 -8.71 -10.98 -1.48
CA ASP A 114 -9.68 -9.88 -1.57
C ASP A 114 -9.08 -8.49 -1.29
N ALA A 115 -7.76 -8.39 -1.03
CA ALA A 115 -7.11 -7.10 -0.91
C ALA A 115 -7.11 -6.37 -2.26
N LEU A 116 -7.41 -5.06 -2.22
CA LEU A 116 -7.38 -4.21 -3.41
C LEU A 116 -5.94 -3.81 -3.72
N MET A 117 -5.44 -4.18 -4.88
CA MET A 117 -4.08 -3.92 -5.30
C MET A 117 -4.02 -2.74 -6.27
N LEU A 118 -3.38 -1.64 -5.86
CA LEU A 118 -3.23 -0.41 -6.63
C LEU A 118 -1.74 -0.17 -6.95
N PHE A 119 -1.41 0.09 -8.21
CA PHE A 119 -0.05 0.46 -8.60
C PHE A 119 -0.01 1.89 -9.12
N VAL A 120 0.78 2.75 -8.46
CA VAL A 120 0.87 4.19 -8.78
C VAL A 120 2.04 4.44 -9.72
N ILE A 121 1.76 5.09 -10.83
CA ILE A 121 2.76 5.51 -11.83
C ILE A 121 2.66 7.01 -12.13
N PRO A 122 3.75 7.65 -12.56
CA PRO A 122 3.69 8.97 -13.18
C PRO A 122 3.12 8.85 -14.60
N PRO A 123 2.70 9.97 -15.24
CA PRO A 123 2.18 9.94 -16.62
C PRO A 123 3.26 9.55 -17.66
N SER A 124 4.54 9.74 -17.34
CA SER A 124 5.66 9.29 -18.17
C SER A 124 6.95 9.09 -17.36
N ILE A 125 7.91 8.37 -17.93
CA ILE A 125 9.24 8.21 -17.32
C ILE A 125 10.02 9.53 -17.30
N GLU A 126 9.79 10.42 -18.24
CA GLU A 126 10.36 11.77 -18.24
C GLU A 126 9.89 12.56 -17.01
N VAL A 127 8.60 12.51 -16.69
CA VAL A 127 8.04 13.13 -15.48
C VAL A 127 8.60 12.48 -14.22
N LEU A 128 8.80 11.16 -14.19
CA LEU A 128 9.45 10.46 -13.07
C LEU A 128 10.86 11.00 -12.83
N LEU A 129 11.69 11.06 -13.87
CA LEU A 129 13.05 11.62 -13.81
C LEU A 129 13.07 13.07 -13.33
N LYS A 130 12.16 13.90 -13.86
CA LYS A 130 12.01 15.30 -13.43
C LYS A 130 11.68 15.40 -11.94
N ARG A 131 10.74 14.59 -11.46
CA ARG A 131 10.33 14.54 -10.03
C ARG A 131 11.48 14.08 -9.13
N LEU A 132 12.24 13.06 -9.54
CA LEU A 132 13.39 12.58 -8.78
C LEU A 132 14.48 13.64 -8.66
N ARG A 133 14.84 14.31 -9.78
CA ARG A 133 15.84 15.39 -9.79
C ARG A 133 15.41 16.61 -9.00
N ALA A 134 14.12 17.00 -9.08
CA ALA A 134 13.58 18.17 -8.38
C ALA A 134 13.64 18.07 -6.84
N ARG A 135 13.80 16.87 -6.28
CA ARG A 135 14.02 16.70 -4.83
C ARG A 135 15.36 17.28 -4.37
N GLY A 136 16.36 17.36 -5.25
CA GLY A 136 17.66 17.98 -4.97
C GLY A 136 18.52 17.30 -3.89
N THR A 137 18.07 16.16 -3.36
CA THR A 137 18.68 15.45 -2.23
C THR A 137 19.55 14.26 -2.66
N GLU A 138 19.52 13.88 -3.94
CA GLU A 138 20.15 12.65 -4.43
C GLU A 138 21.08 12.92 -5.62
N SER A 139 22.18 12.16 -5.70
CA SER A 139 23.06 12.17 -6.85
C SER A 139 22.42 11.48 -8.07
N GLU A 140 22.92 11.78 -9.28
CA GLU A 140 22.41 11.15 -10.51
C GLU A 140 22.55 9.62 -10.47
N ASP A 141 23.60 9.07 -9.85
CA ASP A 141 23.78 7.62 -9.67
C ASP A 141 22.67 7.01 -8.82
N VAL A 142 22.19 7.71 -7.79
CA VAL A 142 21.07 7.25 -6.97
C VAL A 142 19.78 7.30 -7.80
N ILE A 143 19.56 8.35 -8.57
CA ILE A 143 18.41 8.48 -9.47
C ILE A 143 18.38 7.33 -10.48
N MET A 144 19.53 7.04 -11.12
CA MET A 144 19.62 5.95 -12.09
C MET A 144 19.37 4.57 -11.46
N ARG A 145 19.82 4.35 -10.22
CA ARG A 145 19.46 3.12 -9.47
C ARG A 145 17.97 3.00 -9.25
N ARG A 146 17.27 4.11 -8.92
CA ARG A 146 15.80 4.11 -8.78
C ARG A 146 15.09 3.80 -10.10
N ILE A 147 15.59 4.30 -11.22
CA ILE A 147 15.06 3.97 -12.56
C ILE A 147 15.28 2.49 -12.87
N THR A 148 16.43 1.93 -12.50
CA THR A 148 16.69 0.49 -12.66
C THR A 148 15.74 -0.33 -11.79
N GLN A 149 15.47 0.11 -10.56
CA GLN A 149 14.48 -0.52 -9.69
C GLN A 149 13.07 -0.46 -10.31
N ALA A 150 12.68 0.68 -10.88
CA ALA A 150 11.38 0.83 -11.56
C ALA A 150 11.22 -0.15 -12.74
N LYS A 151 12.30 -0.49 -13.46
CA LYS A 151 12.27 -1.55 -14.51
C LYS A 151 11.91 -2.93 -13.93
N THR A 152 12.37 -3.23 -12.73
CA THR A 152 12.00 -4.48 -12.04
C THR A 152 10.56 -4.40 -11.52
N GLU A 153 10.19 -3.28 -10.92
CA GLU A 153 8.84 -3.09 -10.38
C GLU A 153 7.75 -3.14 -11.47
N CYS A 154 8.03 -2.63 -12.67
CA CYS A 154 7.04 -2.64 -13.76
C CYS A 154 6.67 -4.06 -14.22
N THR A 155 7.52 -5.07 -14.02
CA THR A 155 7.20 -6.46 -14.36
C THR A 155 6.11 -7.07 -13.47
N TYR A 156 5.76 -6.40 -12.38
CA TYR A 156 4.69 -6.81 -11.47
C TYR A 156 3.37 -6.09 -11.72
N MET A 157 3.31 -5.10 -12.62
CA MET A 157 2.11 -4.26 -12.81
C MET A 157 0.87 -5.08 -13.17
N ASP A 158 1.02 -6.14 -13.97
CA ASP A 158 -0.07 -7.05 -14.36
C ASP A 158 -0.64 -7.88 -13.18
N ARG A 159 -0.01 -7.79 -12.02
CA ARG A 159 -0.48 -8.45 -10.79
C ARG A 159 -1.42 -7.58 -9.97
N TYR A 160 -1.59 -6.30 -10.35
CA TYR A 160 -2.45 -5.35 -9.67
C TYR A 160 -3.81 -5.24 -10.36
N GLU A 161 -4.85 -4.89 -9.63
CA GLU A 161 -6.20 -4.72 -10.18
C GLU A 161 -6.36 -3.37 -10.87
N TYR A 162 -5.66 -2.31 -10.38
CA TYR A 162 -5.75 -0.98 -10.95
C TYR A 162 -4.38 -0.30 -11.04
N ILE A 163 -4.24 0.51 -12.09
CA ILE A 163 -3.13 1.45 -12.27
C ILE A 163 -3.63 2.85 -11.98
N VAL A 164 -2.98 3.54 -11.03
CA VAL A 164 -3.27 4.94 -10.69
C VAL A 164 -2.23 5.83 -11.39
N ILE A 165 -2.65 6.63 -12.36
CA ILE A 165 -1.78 7.57 -13.06
C ILE A 165 -1.78 8.89 -12.28
N ASN A 166 -0.68 9.17 -11.57
CA ASN A 166 -0.53 10.39 -10.80
C ASN A 166 0.06 11.51 -11.66
N ASP A 167 -0.79 12.12 -12.49
CA ASP A 167 -0.47 13.33 -13.26
C ASP A 167 -0.97 14.58 -12.52
N ASP A 168 -2.27 14.78 -12.47
CA ASP A 168 -2.96 15.75 -11.64
C ASP A 168 -3.39 15.12 -10.31
N LEU A 169 -3.01 15.73 -9.20
CA LEU A 169 -3.23 15.16 -7.87
C LEU A 169 -4.71 15.01 -7.53
N ASP A 170 -5.53 16.01 -7.84
CA ASP A 170 -6.94 16.02 -7.47
C ASP A 170 -7.74 14.98 -8.27
N THR A 171 -7.39 14.81 -9.54
CA THR A 171 -7.95 13.78 -10.41
C THR A 171 -7.55 12.39 -9.93
N ALA A 172 -6.26 12.16 -9.69
CA ALA A 172 -5.75 10.86 -9.25
C ALA A 172 -6.35 10.43 -7.90
N VAL A 173 -6.57 11.36 -6.96
CA VAL A 173 -7.21 11.07 -5.66
C VAL A 173 -8.68 10.69 -5.86
N LYS A 174 -9.43 11.38 -6.72
CA LYS A 174 -10.84 11.05 -7.02
C LYS A 174 -10.97 9.69 -7.70
N GLU A 175 -10.09 9.39 -8.66
CA GLU A 175 -10.05 8.10 -9.33
C GLU A 175 -9.72 6.97 -8.35
N MET A 176 -8.69 7.16 -7.50
CA MET A 176 -8.33 6.20 -6.46
C MET A 176 -9.49 5.96 -5.49
N TYR A 177 -10.19 7.00 -5.05
CA TYR A 177 -11.36 6.86 -4.21
C TYR A 177 -12.48 6.08 -4.91
N ALA A 178 -12.76 6.36 -6.18
CA ALA A 178 -13.75 5.64 -6.97
C ALA A 178 -13.41 4.14 -7.12
N MET A 179 -12.13 3.79 -7.34
CA MET A 179 -11.64 2.40 -7.36
C MET A 179 -11.92 1.70 -6.03
N VAL A 180 -11.62 2.36 -4.91
CA VAL A 180 -11.86 1.83 -3.55
C VAL A 180 -13.36 1.61 -3.32
N GLN A 181 -14.21 2.58 -3.69
CA GLN A 181 -15.67 2.42 -3.55
C GLN A 181 -16.19 1.28 -4.42
N SER A 182 -15.74 1.17 -5.68
CA SER A 182 -16.14 0.09 -6.60
C SER A 182 -15.75 -1.30 -6.07
N ALA A 183 -14.58 -1.42 -5.47
CA ALA A 183 -14.10 -2.68 -4.90
C ALA A 183 -14.99 -3.22 -3.76
N LYS A 184 -15.75 -2.35 -3.07
CA LYS A 184 -16.71 -2.76 -2.02
C LYS A 184 -17.92 -3.52 -2.57
N PHE A 185 -18.16 -3.48 -3.88
CA PHE A 185 -19.35 -4.07 -4.53
C PHE A 185 -19.05 -5.35 -5.34
N THR A 186 -17.84 -5.90 -5.23
CA THR A 186 -17.50 -7.15 -5.91
C THR A 186 -18.32 -8.32 -5.38
N VAL A 187 -18.52 -9.34 -6.23
CA VAL A 187 -19.25 -10.55 -5.87
C VAL A 187 -18.64 -11.25 -4.66
N SER A 188 -17.30 -11.33 -4.57
CA SER A 188 -16.61 -11.94 -3.44
C SER A 188 -17.00 -11.27 -2.10
N ARG A 189 -17.05 -9.93 -2.07
CA ARG A 189 -17.41 -9.14 -0.88
C ARG A 189 -18.92 -9.15 -0.57
N ARG A 190 -19.75 -9.53 -1.51
CA ARG A 190 -21.18 -9.69 -1.34
C ARG A 190 -21.60 -11.16 -1.13
N ARG A 191 -20.63 -12.07 -0.98
CA ARG A 191 -20.88 -13.50 -0.90
C ARG A 191 -21.89 -13.85 0.20
N GLU A 192 -21.72 -13.35 1.41
CA GLU A 192 -22.61 -13.58 2.54
C GLU A 192 -24.07 -13.20 2.21
N PHE A 193 -24.26 -12.03 1.60
CA PHE A 193 -25.60 -11.59 1.15
C PHE A 193 -26.16 -12.50 0.06
N ILE A 194 -25.33 -12.88 -0.91
CA ILE A 194 -25.73 -13.79 -2.00
C ILE A 194 -26.14 -15.15 -1.45
N ASP A 195 -25.37 -15.70 -0.51
CA ASP A 195 -25.67 -16.99 0.10
C ASP A 195 -26.98 -16.93 0.90
N THR A 196 -27.25 -15.84 1.62
CA THR A 196 -28.55 -15.60 2.29
C THR A 196 -29.70 -15.66 1.29
N VAL A 197 -29.61 -14.92 0.17
CA VAL A 197 -30.66 -14.91 -0.88
C VAL A 197 -30.84 -16.32 -1.49
N ILE A 198 -29.76 -17.05 -1.72
CA ILE A 198 -29.81 -18.42 -2.24
C ILE A 198 -30.53 -19.35 -1.25
N ASP A 199 -30.25 -19.23 0.04
CA ASP A 199 -30.87 -20.08 1.06
C ASP A 199 -32.35 -19.74 1.27
N GLU A 200 -32.73 -18.46 1.22
CA GLU A 200 -34.14 -18.05 1.21
C GLU A 200 -34.90 -18.65 0.01
N LEU A 201 -34.30 -18.61 -1.20
CA LEU A 201 -34.92 -19.19 -2.39
C LEU A 201 -35.09 -20.70 -2.32
N LYS A 202 -34.16 -21.42 -1.66
CA LYS A 202 -34.27 -22.89 -1.47
C LYS A 202 -35.38 -23.26 -0.46
N SER A 203 -35.81 -22.32 0.38
CA SER A 203 -36.83 -22.55 1.40
C SER A 203 -38.28 -22.38 0.88
N ILE A 204 -38.46 -21.88 -0.35
CA ILE A 204 -39.73 -21.74 -1.05
C ILE A 204 -40.05 -23.01 -1.86
#